data_969efca6905e89d17cf72a73417c5b8c
#
_entry.id   969efca6905e89d17cf72a73417c5b8c
#
_cell.length_a   1.000
_cell.length_b   1.000
_cell.length_c   1.000
_cell.angle_alpha   90.00
_cell.angle_beta   90.00
_cell.angle_gamma   90.00
#
_symmetry.space_group_name_H-M   'P 1'
#
loop_
_entity.id
_entity.type
_entity.pdbx_description
1 polymer ?
#
loop_
_entity_poly.entity_id
_entity_poly.type
_entity_poly.pdbx_seq_one_letter_code
_entity_poly.pdbx_strand_id
1 'polypeptide(L)'
;MDNAYTAGQKLLRGSYTSYTPTGASLFKKAGAWYLVPEPGDVVYFYNSSLARIGHVGIVAFVDKTKKTFKTIEGNTSSTEFSTNGGCCAMHEYSYTGIGGKSRVQGFGRPAFSDETCTVEDLLQTAMAEIGYEEKASNKDLDDPHKNAGKNNYTKYGEWYGLNPAQWCQMFVSWCAYTACKRHQQMLLTGWRKDGEDWTYRIKGQLVRGQWLEVGGRWYVFDEAGRMIRGWFKSKDGWYYLGEDGGMLAGQWVKDNGLWYYLTKSGLMAEEAYVKSKSEPIYYWVNGSGVWEPSWNTAHPDLSLFYVAE
;
A
#
# COMPACT_ATOMS: atom_id res chain seq x y z
N MET A 1 8.16 8.40 -20.80
CA MET A 1 8.71 8.64 -19.45
C MET A 1 7.70 8.09 -18.45
N ASP A 2 8.16 7.39 -17.44
CA ASP A 2 7.30 6.85 -16.38
C ASP A 2 6.61 8.03 -15.65
N ASN A 3 5.26 8.00 -15.58
CA ASN A 3 4.47 9.04 -14.91
C ASN A 3 4.90 9.23 -13.44
N ALA A 4 5.30 8.14 -12.77
CA ALA A 4 5.79 8.18 -11.41
C ALA A 4 7.12 8.92 -11.27
N TYR A 5 8.00 8.82 -12.27
CA TYR A 5 9.27 9.55 -12.29
C TYR A 5 9.03 11.06 -12.32
N THR A 6 8.14 11.51 -13.20
CA THR A 6 7.75 12.92 -13.30
C THR A 6 7.00 13.41 -12.04
N ALA A 7 6.14 12.58 -11.45
CA ALA A 7 5.42 12.93 -10.23
C ALA A 7 6.36 13.14 -9.04
N GLY A 8 7.35 12.26 -8.84
CA GLY A 8 8.34 12.42 -7.78
C GLY A 8 9.25 13.64 -7.99
N GLN A 9 9.58 13.99 -9.24
CA GLN A 9 10.29 15.24 -9.53
C GLN A 9 9.45 16.47 -9.17
N LYS A 10 8.16 16.48 -9.52
CA LYS A 10 7.22 17.54 -9.13
C LYS A 10 7.10 17.64 -7.61
N LEU A 11 7.01 16.50 -6.92
CA LEU A 11 6.97 16.44 -5.46
C LEU A 11 8.17 17.16 -4.85
N LEU A 12 9.38 16.92 -5.33
CA LEU A 12 10.62 17.53 -4.86
C LEU A 12 10.92 18.90 -5.50
N ARG A 13 9.95 19.51 -6.19
CA ARG A 13 10.04 20.83 -6.83
C ARG A 13 11.10 20.94 -7.94
N GLY A 14 11.54 19.82 -8.51
CA GLY A 14 12.49 19.80 -9.62
C GLY A 14 13.12 18.42 -9.87
N SER A 15 14.14 18.39 -10.73
CA SER A 15 14.83 17.16 -11.11
C SER A 15 15.49 16.48 -9.91
N TYR A 16 15.53 15.16 -9.93
CA TYR A 16 16.31 14.40 -8.96
C TYR A 16 17.78 14.79 -8.99
N THR A 17 18.40 14.82 -7.83
CA THR A 17 19.80 15.16 -7.67
C THR A 17 20.46 14.26 -6.63
N SER A 18 21.75 13.99 -6.78
CA SER A 18 22.59 13.36 -5.76
C SER A 18 23.28 14.38 -4.85
N TYR A 19 23.19 15.70 -5.17
CA TYR A 19 23.91 16.76 -4.52
C TYR A 19 23.00 17.60 -3.61
N THR A 20 23.25 17.56 -2.31
CA THR A 20 22.39 18.18 -1.28
C THR A 20 22.22 19.71 -1.44
N PRO A 21 23.23 20.53 -1.82
CA PRO A 21 23.00 21.94 -2.08
C PRO A 21 22.05 22.22 -3.24
N THR A 22 22.11 21.41 -4.29
CA THR A 22 21.16 21.49 -5.42
C THR A 22 19.75 21.17 -4.95
N GLY A 23 19.55 20.08 -4.19
CA GLY A 23 18.26 19.73 -3.61
C GLY A 23 17.66 20.88 -2.79
N ALA A 24 18.42 21.48 -1.88
CA ALA A 24 17.99 22.65 -1.11
C ALA A 24 17.62 23.85 -2.01
N SER A 25 18.39 24.08 -3.08
CA SER A 25 18.16 25.17 -4.03
C SER A 25 16.83 25.03 -4.78
N LEU A 26 16.38 23.81 -5.09
CA LEU A 26 15.09 23.55 -5.75
C LEU A 26 13.94 24.10 -4.90
N PHE A 27 13.91 23.76 -3.62
CA PHE A 27 12.88 24.25 -2.69
C PHE A 27 12.96 25.77 -2.48
N LYS A 28 14.17 26.34 -2.35
CA LYS A 28 14.36 27.79 -2.24
C LYS A 28 13.83 28.53 -3.45
N LYS A 29 14.16 28.10 -4.66
CA LYS A 29 13.68 28.67 -5.92
C LYS A 29 12.16 28.56 -6.08
N ALA A 30 11.56 27.50 -5.56
CA ALA A 30 10.12 27.29 -5.58
C ALA A 30 9.34 28.05 -4.49
N GLY A 31 10.01 28.83 -3.63
CA GLY A 31 9.39 29.50 -2.48
C GLY A 31 8.87 28.53 -1.41
N ALA A 32 9.37 27.29 -1.40
CA ALA A 32 8.94 26.21 -0.53
C ALA A 32 10.01 25.87 0.54
N TRP A 33 10.70 26.89 1.04
CA TRP A 33 11.72 26.78 2.08
C TRP A 33 11.23 27.38 3.38
N TYR A 34 11.27 26.61 4.47
CA TYR A 34 10.69 26.97 5.76
C TYR A 34 11.72 26.80 6.89
N LEU A 35 11.46 27.48 8.04
CA LEU A 35 12.25 27.37 9.26
C LEU A 35 11.51 26.58 10.37
N VAL A 36 10.24 26.27 10.16
CA VAL A 36 9.42 25.44 11.04
C VAL A 36 9.08 24.17 10.29
N PRO A 37 9.44 22.98 10.83
CA PRO A 37 9.20 21.71 10.15
C PRO A 37 7.73 21.30 10.19
N GLU A 38 7.33 20.54 9.18
CA GLU A 38 6.12 19.70 9.19
C GLU A 38 6.49 18.27 8.77
N PRO A 39 5.68 17.26 9.17
CA PRO A 39 5.89 15.90 8.68
C PRO A 39 5.88 15.85 7.15
N GLY A 40 6.81 15.11 6.56
CA GLY A 40 7.03 15.02 5.13
C GLY A 40 8.00 16.07 4.56
N ASP A 41 8.38 17.10 5.31
CA ASP A 41 9.39 18.05 4.87
C ASP A 41 10.75 17.38 4.69
N VAL A 42 11.56 17.91 3.79
CA VAL A 42 12.95 17.49 3.56
C VAL A 42 13.88 18.44 4.32
N VAL A 43 14.51 17.94 5.39
CA VAL A 43 15.43 18.72 6.20
C VAL A 43 16.84 18.71 5.63
N TYR A 44 17.52 19.85 5.66
CA TYR A 44 18.89 20.02 5.18
C TYR A 44 19.83 20.42 6.29
N PHE A 45 20.98 19.74 6.37
CA PHE A 45 21.99 19.91 7.42
C PHE A 45 23.28 20.49 6.89
N TYR A 46 23.84 21.44 7.64
CA TYR A 46 25.16 22.00 7.37
C TYR A 46 26.25 21.02 7.82
N ASN A 47 27.23 20.82 6.97
CA ASN A 47 28.44 20.07 7.27
C ASN A 47 29.60 21.07 7.36
N SER A 48 30.16 21.22 8.56
CA SER A 48 31.22 22.17 8.85
C SER A 48 32.54 21.87 8.10
N SER A 49 32.86 20.60 7.93
CA SER A 49 34.06 20.15 7.21
C SER A 49 33.99 20.48 5.70
N LEU A 50 32.78 20.44 5.14
CA LEU A 50 32.53 20.77 3.74
C LEU A 50 32.16 22.24 3.53
N ALA A 51 31.97 23.01 4.62
CA ALA A 51 31.51 24.40 4.62
C ALA A 51 30.23 24.64 3.78
N ARG A 52 29.32 23.64 3.71
CA ARG A 52 28.10 23.69 2.91
C ARG A 52 27.03 22.76 3.48
N ILE A 53 25.83 22.80 2.91
CA ILE A 53 24.84 21.74 3.11
C ILE A 53 25.46 20.41 2.63
N GLY A 54 25.56 19.45 3.53
CA GLY A 54 26.26 18.16 3.28
C GLY A 54 25.45 16.93 3.61
N HIS A 55 24.25 17.11 4.19
CA HIS A 55 23.37 15.99 4.54
C HIS A 55 21.89 16.38 4.44
N VAL A 56 21.01 15.38 4.38
CA VAL A 56 19.57 15.54 4.15
C VAL A 56 18.80 14.37 4.72
N GLY A 57 17.58 14.61 5.20
CA GLY A 57 16.65 13.60 5.67
C GLY A 57 15.19 13.99 5.42
N ILE A 58 14.26 13.11 5.77
CA ILE A 58 12.82 13.33 5.71
C ILE A 58 12.29 13.50 7.13
N VAL A 59 11.55 14.57 7.40
CA VAL A 59 10.90 14.81 8.71
C VAL A 59 9.75 13.84 8.88
N ALA A 60 9.83 12.97 9.90
CA ALA A 60 8.82 11.99 10.21
C ALA A 60 7.79 12.50 11.24
N PHE A 61 8.28 13.13 12.31
CA PHE A 61 7.45 13.62 13.42
C PHE A 61 7.93 15.00 13.88
N VAL A 62 6.99 15.81 14.38
CA VAL A 62 7.28 17.15 14.93
C VAL A 62 6.61 17.30 16.29
N ASP A 63 7.39 17.61 17.33
CA ASP A 63 6.91 18.04 18.63
C ASP A 63 7.03 19.56 18.74
N LYS A 64 5.90 20.24 18.54
CA LYS A 64 5.84 21.73 18.56
C LYS A 64 6.06 22.28 19.96
N THR A 65 5.76 21.53 21.01
CA THR A 65 5.92 21.94 22.40
C THR A 65 7.39 21.93 22.81
N LYS A 66 8.09 20.85 22.49
CA LYS A 66 9.53 20.70 22.76
C LYS A 66 10.40 21.40 21.71
N LYS A 67 9.83 21.83 20.60
CA LYS A 67 10.54 22.34 19.41
C LYS A 67 11.57 21.35 18.89
N THR A 68 11.20 20.06 18.86
CA THR A 68 12.00 18.97 18.30
C THR A 68 11.29 18.31 17.13
N PHE A 69 12.05 17.60 16.31
CA PHE A 69 11.52 16.80 15.21
C PHE A 69 12.37 15.54 15.03
N LYS A 70 11.73 14.47 14.55
CA LYS A 70 12.41 13.23 14.18
C LYS A 70 12.50 13.11 12.66
N THR A 71 13.63 12.60 12.19
CA THR A 71 13.92 12.39 10.78
C THR A 71 14.12 10.93 10.46
N ILE A 72 13.96 10.57 9.19
CA ILE A 72 14.46 9.34 8.60
C ILE A 72 15.55 9.75 7.62
N GLU A 73 16.74 9.21 7.79
CA GLU A 73 17.93 9.60 7.05
C GLU A 73 18.59 8.38 6.41
N GLY A 74 19.01 8.53 5.16
CA GLY A 74 19.90 7.57 4.52
C GLY A 74 21.36 8.04 4.62
N ASN A 75 22.32 7.13 4.56
CA ASN A 75 23.74 7.40 4.73
C ASN A 75 24.08 8.04 6.08
N THR A 76 23.47 7.55 7.14
CA THR A 76 23.68 7.98 8.52
C THR A 76 24.11 6.80 9.38
N SER A 77 24.40 7.00 10.68
CA SER A 77 24.68 5.90 11.59
C SER A 77 23.44 5.56 12.42
N SER A 78 23.39 4.35 12.97
CA SER A 78 22.27 3.91 13.81
C SER A 78 22.26 4.54 15.21
N THR A 79 23.38 5.04 15.69
CA THR A 79 23.55 5.51 17.09
C THR A 79 23.78 7.01 17.20
N GLU A 80 24.41 7.61 16.21
CA GLU A 80 24.74 9.04 16.22
C GLU A 80 24.59 9.65 14.83
N PHE A 81 24.52 10.97 14.81
CA PHE A 81 24.53 11.69 13.53
C PHE A 81 25.82 11.42 12.78
N SER A 82 25.67 10.98 11.54
CA SER A 82 26.76 10.84 10.58
C SER A 82 26.30 11.32 9.22
N THR A 83 27.21 11.89 8.44
CA THR A 83 26.95 12.23 7.02
C THR A 83 27.48 11.15 6.07
N ASN A 84 28.00 10.06 6.60
CA ASN A 84 28.48 8.89 5.88
C ASN A 84 28.53 7.67 6.82
N GLY A 85 27.39 7.36 7.46
CA GLY A 85 27.29 6.32 8.48
C GLY A 85 26.88 4.95 7.99
N GLY A 86 26.50 4.81 6.73
CA GLY A 86 26.27 3.54 6.07
C GLY A 86 24.90 2.89 6.26
N CYS A 87 23.93 3.52 6.92
CA CYS A 87 22.59 2.95 7.10
C CYS A 87 21.47 3.96 6.93
N CYS A 88 20.21 3.45 6.90
CA CYS A 88 19.01 4.25 7.13
C CYS A 88 18.62 4.18 8.61
N ALA A 89 18.49 5.34 9.25
CA ALA A 89 18.15 5.43 10.67
C ALA A 89 17.26 6.64 10.98
N MET A 90 16.65 6.62 12.17
CA MET A 90 15.87 7.72 12.71
C MET A 90 16.69 8.51 13.72
N HIS A 91 16.63 9.84 13.61
CA HIS A 91 17.31 10.76 14.55
C HIS A 91 16.34 11.83 15.04
N GLU A 92 16.67 12.44 16.21
CA GLU A 92 15.91 13.55 16.78
C GLU A 92 16.77 14.81 16.85
N TYR A 93 16.18 15.95 16.47
CA TYR A 93 16.84 17.26 16.46
C TYR A 93 15.95 18.34 17.03
N SER A 94 16.57 19.42 17.53
CA SER A 94 15.87 20.67 17.81
C SER A 94 15.83 21.55 16.57
N TYR A 95 14.74 22.29 16.38
CA TYR A 95 14.64 23.33 15.35
C TYR A 95 14.70 24.76 15.94
N THR A 96 15.34 24.92 17.09
CA THR A 96 15.70 26.23 17.62
C THR A 96 17.01 26.71 17.00
N GLY A 97 17.10 27.98 16.61
CA GLY A 97 18.33 28.59 16.07
C GLY A 97 18.73 28.07 14.69
N ILE A 98 17.78 27.92 13.77
CA ILE A 98 17.98 27.44 12.39
C ILE A 98 18.68 28.52 11.53
N GLY A 99 19.51 28.05 10.60
CA GLY A 99 20.20 28.89 9.62
C GLY A 99 21.60 29.31 10.03
N GLY A 100 22.27 30.14 9.23
CA GLY A 100 23.64 30.52 9.45
C GLY A 100 24.61 29.35 9.47
N LYS A 101 25.38 29.19 10.54
CA LYS A 101 26.27 28.03 10.77
C LYS A 101 25.65 26.98 11.67
N SER A 102 24.35 27.06 11.99
CA SER A 102 23.68 26.02 12.74
C SER A 102 23.60 24.71 11.95
N ARG A 103 23.49 23.59 12.66
CA ARG A 103 23.41 22.28 12.02
C ARG A 103 22.20 22.16 11.10
N VAL A 104 21.02 22.57 11.56
CA VAL A 104 19.80 22.57 10.74
C VAL A 104 19.72 23.87 9.94
N GLN A 105 19.64 23.76 8.64
CA GLN A 105 19.61 24.90 7.74
C GLN A 105 18.21 25.35 7.36
N GLY A 106 17.26 24.42 7.35
CA GLY A 106 15.86 24.66 7.01
C GLY A 106 15.21 23.42 6.39
N PHE A 107 13.96 23.61 5.99
CA PHE A 107 13.07 22.56 5.52
C PHE A 107 12.51 22.90 4.14
N GLY A 108 12.72 22.01 3.19
CA GLY A 108 12.07 22.05 1.89
C GLY A 108 10.73 21.33 1.96
N ARG A 109 9.62 22.01 1.65
CA ARG A 109 8.29 21.40 1.66
C ARG A 109 7.91 20.84 0.30
N PRO A 110 7.75 19.51 0.20
CA PRO A 110 7.32 18.88 -1.03
C PRO A 110 5.91 19.31 -1.48
N ALA A 111 5.62 19.13 -2.78
CA ALA A 111 4.33 19.47 -3.37
C ALA A 111 3.37 18.28 -3.28
N PHE A 112 2.90 17.95 -2.09
CA PHE A 112 1.93 16.88 -1.89
C PHE A 112 0.59 17.20 -2.52
N SER A 113 -0.08 16.18 -3.05
CA SER A 113 -1.47 16.21 -3.50
C SER A 113 -2.04 14.79 -3.56
N ASP A 114 -3.36 14.69 -3.42
CA ASP A 114 -4.07 13.39 -3.50
C ASP A 114 -4.00 12.74 -4.90
N GLU A 115 -3.63 13.49 -5.93
CA GLU A 115 -3.47 12.98 -7.29
C GLU A 115 -2.07 12.42 -7.57
N THR A 116 -1.07 12.82 -6.82
CA THR A 116 0.33 12.48 -7.11
C THR A 116 1.02 11.67 -6.03
N CYS A 117 0.99 12.16 -4.79
CA CYS A 117 1.63 11.55 -3.63
C CYS A 117 1.22 12.30 -2.37
N THR A 118 0.87 11.60 -1.31
CA THR A 118 0.55 12.18 0.00
C THR A 118 1.75 12.19 0.93
N VAL A 119 1.66 12.91 2.04
CA VAL A 119 2.64 12.86 3.14
C VAL A 119 2.80 11.45 3.64
N GLU A 120 1.68 10.74 3.84
CA GLU A 120 1.65 9.37 4.35
C GLU A 120 2.40 8.41 3.43
N ASP A 121 2.22 8.51 2.10
CA ASP A 121 2.94 7.68 1.13
C ASP A 121 4.45 7.85 1.23
N LEU A 122 4.92 9.11 1.37
CA LEU A 122 6.34 9.41 1.52
C LEU A 122 6.89 8.84 2.83
N LEU A 123 6.18 9.06 3.94
CA LEU A 123 6.61 8.60 5.26
C LEU A 123 6.62 7.08 5.37
N GLN A 124 5.58 6.38 4.90
CA GLN A 124 5.56 4.91 4.88
C GLN A 124 6.70 4.34 4.04
N THR A 125 7.00 4.96 2.89
CA THR A 125 8.10 4.54 2.05
C THR A 125 9.44 4.71 2.76
N ALA A 126 9.68 5.85 3.39
CA ALA A 126 10.92 6.12 4.10
C ALA A 126 11.08 5.26 5.38
N MET A 127 9.99 5.06 6.15
CA MET A 127 9.98 4.22 7.36
C MET A 127 10.31 2.75 7.06
N ALA A 128 9.87 2.23 5.92
CA ALA A 128 10.16 0.86 5.49
C ALA A 128 11.66 0.61 5.24
N GLU A 129 12.45 1.66 5.09
CA GLU A 129 13.89 1.57 4.84
C GLU A 129 14.75 1.65 6.11
N ILE A 130 14.16 1.91 7.27
CA ILE A 130 14.91 1.96 8.55
C ILE A 130 15.56 0.61 8.80
N GLY A 131 16.87 0.61 9.06
CA GLY A 131 17.68 -0.58 9.23
C GLY A 131 18.36 -1.09 7.95
N TYR A 132 18.08 -0.49 6.79
CA TYR A 132 18.84 -0.79 5.56
C TYR A 132 20.31 -0.39 5.73
N GLU A 133 21.23 -1.29 5.35
CA GLU A 133 22.69 -1.09 5.40
C GLU A 133 23.27 -1.02 4.00
N GLU A 134 24.21 -0.08 3.77
CA GLU A 134 24.97 -0.03 2.52
C GLU A 134 25.79 -1.31 2.32
N LYS A 135 26.17 -1.58 1.08
CA LYS A 135 26.79 -2.85 0.68
C LYS A 135 28.30 -2.72 0.43
N ALA A 136 28.98 -3.83 0.64
CA ALA A 136 30.40 -3.97 0.32
C ALA A 136 30.68 -3.97 -1.19
N SER A 137 29.67 -4.31 -2.01
CA SER A 137 29.76 -4.39 -3.47
C SER A 137 28.37 -4.24 -4.11
N ASN A 138 28.33 -4.19 -5.45
CA ASN A 138 27.09 -4.11 -6.23
C ASN A 138 26.31 -5.43 -6.28
N LYS A 139 26.16 -6.12 -5.14
CA LYS A 139 25.43 -7.38 -4.96
C LYS A 139 24.43 -7.24 -3.81
N ASP A 140 23.31 -7.98 -3.90
CA ASP A 140 22.29 -8.04 -2.86
C ASP A 140 21.76 -6.66 -2.45
N LEU A 141 21.65 -5.71 -3.38
CA LEU A 141 21.32 -4.31 -3.08
C LEU A 141 19.92 -4.15 -2.48
N ASP A 142 18.98 -5.04 -2.81
CA ASP A 142 17.61 -4.99 -2.30
C ASP A 142 17.44 -5.66 -0.92
N ASP A 143 18.36 -6.52 -0.52
CA ASP A 143 18.31 -7.17 0.81
C ASP A 143 18.84 -6.19 1.86
N PRO A 144 18.10 -5.89 2.94
CA PRO A 144 18.52 -4.86 3.90
C PRO A 144 19.82 -5.17 4.62
N HIS A 145 20.21 -6.45 4.78
CA HIS A 145 21.33 -6.87 5.63
C HIS A 145 22.42 -7.65 4.91
N LYS A 146 22.12 -8.38 3.84
CA LYS A 146 23.13 -9.14 3.10
C LYS A 146 24.16 -8.23 2.47
N ASN A 147 25.39 -8.74 2.36
CA ASN A 147 26.52 -8.04 1.77
C ASN A 147 26.78 -6.65 2.39
N ALA A 148 26.39 -6.46 3.68
CA ALA A 148 26.62 -5.21 4.40
C ALA A 148 28.11 -4.83 4.40
N GLY A 149 28.41 -3.54 4.25
CA GLY A 149 29.77 -3.03 4.17
C GLY A 149 29.82 -1.52 4.28
N LYS A 150 30.98 -0.92 3.96
CA LYS A 150 31.20 0.54 4.07
C LYS A 150 31.65 1.15 2.75
N ASN A 151 31.14 0.65 1.63
CA ASN A 151 31.60 1.03 0.30
C ASN A 151 30.56 1.84 -0.49
N ASN A 152 29.51 2.35 0.18
CA ASN A 152 28.47 3.20 -0.42
C ASN A 152 27.74 2.58 -1.63
N TYR A 153 27.72 1.24 -1.76
CA TYR A 153 26.85 0.58 -2.73
C TYR A 153 25.45 0.47 -2.15
N THR A 154 24.43 0.96 -2.86
CA THR A 154 23.05 0.92 -2.41
C THR A 154 22.08 0.77 -3.57
N LYS A 155 20.87 0.26 -3.30
CA LYS A 155 19.76 0.27 -4.27
C LYS A 155 19.37 1.69 -4.71
N TYR A 156 19.57 2.68 -3.84
CA TYR A 156 19.29 4.10 -4.14
C TYR A 156 20.29 4.65 -5.17
N GLY A 157 21.57 4.30 -5.00
CA GLY A 157 22.64 4.66 -5.95
C GLY A 157 22.48 3.93 -7.27
N GLU A 158 22.10 2.64 -7.27
CA GLU A 158 21.80 1.89 -8.48
C GLU A 158 20.63 2.50 -9.24
N TRP A 159 19.50 2.77 -8.55
CA TRP A 159 18.34 3.44 -9.13
C TRP A 159 18.68 4.80 -9.74
N TYR A 160 19.52 5.57 -9.07
CA TYR A 160 19.97 6.88 -9.55
C TYR A 160 20.97 6.79 -10.69
N GLY A 161 21.66 5.67 -10.84
CA GLY A 161 22.73 5.45 -11.81
C GLY A 161 24.12 5.94 -11.31
N LEU A 162 24.31 6.00 -9.99
CA LEU A 162 25.55 6.46 -9.37
C LEU A 162 25.91 5.58 -8.15
N ASN A 163 26.60 4.49 -8.39
CA ASN A 163 27.13 3.57 -7.38
C ASN A 163 28.63 3.28 -7.65
N PRO A 164 29.49 3.31 -6.63
CA PRO A 164 29.27 3.77 -5.25
C PRO A 164 29.36 5.29 -5.11
N ALA A 165 28.51 5.88 -4.25
CA ALA A 165 28.57 7.32 -3.93
C ALA A 165 27.83 7.62 -2.62
N GLN A 166 28.08 8.79 -2.03
CA GLN A 166 27.27 9.26 -0.89
C GLN A 166 25.79 9.36 -1.29
N TRP A 167 24.89 8.72 -0.53
CA TRP A 167 23.55 8.41 -0.98
C TRP A 167 22.40 9.07 -0.18
N CYS A 168 22.67 9.98 0.76
CA CYS A 168 21.62 10.64 1.54
C CYS A 168 20.60 11.37 0.66
N GLN A 169 21.05 12.14 -0.36
CA GLN A 169 20.13 12.83 -1.27
C GLN A 169 19.47 11.85 -2.28
N MET A 170 20.17 10.79 -2.70
CA MET A 170 19.61 9.76 -3.56
C MET A 170 18.53 8.98 -2.84
N PHE A 171 18.68 8.72 -1.53
CA PHE A 171 17.64 8.14 -0.69
C PHE A 171 16.35 8.97 -0.71
N VAL A 172 16.43 10.28 -0.46
CA VAL A 172 15.25 11.17 -0.52
C VAL A 172 14.61 11.17 -1.91
N SER A 173 15.41 11.19 -2.97
CA SER A 173 14.93 11.15 -4.36
C SER A 173 14.22 9.82 -4.67
N TRP A 174 14.79 8.70 -4.22
CA TRP A 174 14.22 7.37 -4.37
C TRP A 174 12.92 7.22 -3.58
N CYS A 175 12.85 7.72 -2.34
CA CYS A 175 11.64 7.73 -1.54
C CYS A 175 10.52 8.49 -2.23
N ALA A 176 10.78 9.66 -2.79
CA ALA A 176 9.81 10.46 -3.52
C ALA A 176 9.31 9.73 -4.78
N TYR A 177 10.20 9.12 -5.56
CA TYR A 177 9.83 8.30 -6.73
C TYR A 177 8.96 7.10 -6.34
N THR A 178 9.43 6.33 -5.35
CA THR A 178 8.77 5.08 -4.94
C THR A 178 7.40 5.33 -4.31
N ALA A 179 7.29 6.38 -3.47
CA ALA A 179 6.03 6.81 -2.89
C ALA A 179 5.01 7.20 -3.97
N CYS A 180 5.40 8.06 -4.92
CA CYS A 180 4.52 8.45 -6.03
C CYS A 180 4.13 7.26 -6.92
N LYS A 181 5.06 6.34 -7.19
CA LYS A 181 4.78 5.13 -7.95
C LYS A 181 3.74 4.24 -7.25
N ARG A 182 3.90 4.04 -5.95
CA ARG A 182 2.96 3.26 -5.13
C ARG A 182 1.59 3.94 -5.09
N HIS A 183 1.54 5.24 -4.85
CA HIS A 183 0.31 6.02 -4.84
C HIS A 183 -0.47 5.91 -6.15
N GLN A 184 0.20 6.11 -7.29
CA GLN A 184 -0.42 5.95 -8.61
C GLN A 184 -0.93 4.53 -8.84
N GLN A 185 -0.20 3.49 -8.40
CA GLN A 185 -0.69 2.10 -8.47
C GLN A 185 -1.93 1.88 -7.61
N MET A 186 -2.03 2.53 -6.44
CA MET A 186 -3.23 2.50 -5.60
C MET A 186 -4.41 3.19 -6.27
N LEU A 187 -4.21 4.37 -6.87
CA LEU A 187 -5.24 5.07 -7.65
C LEU A 187 -5.75 4.23 -8.83
N LEU A 188 -4.92 3.32 -9.36
CA LEU A 188 -5.29 2.38 -10.42
C LEU A 188 -5.93 1.08 -9.89
N THR A 189 -6.12 0.94 -8.58
CA THR A 189 -6.78 -0.21 -7.94
C THR A 189 -8.20 0.17 -7.55
N GLY A 190 -9.15 -0.75 -7.73
CA GLY A 190 -10.53 -0.59 -7.28
C GLY A 190 -11.57 -0.79 -8.36
N TRP A 191 -12.80 -0.55 -7.97
CA TRP A 191 -13.98 -0.69 -8.82
C TRP A 191 -14.03 0.37 -9.93
N ARG A 192 -14.47 -0.07 -11.11
CA ARG A 192 -14.77 0.80 -12.24
C ARG A 192 -16.08 0.37 -12.88
N LYS A 193 -16.92 1.34 -13.21
CA LYS A 193 -18.14 1.11 -13.98
C LYS A 193 -17.83 1.30 -15.47
N ASP A 194 -18.17 0.30 -16.29
CA ASP A 194 -18.01 0.32 -17.73
C ASP A 194 -19.37 -0.01 -18.37
N GLY A 195 -20.09 1.03 -18.78
CA GLY A 195 -21.50 0.92 -19.17
C GLY A 195 -22.37 0.44 -18.01
N GLU A 196 -23.04 -0.71 -18.19
CA GLU A 196 -23.86 -1.36 -17.16
C GLU A 196 -23.04 -2.33 -16.28
N ASP A 197 -21.82 -2.66 -16.70
CA ASP A 197 -20.97 -3.64 -16.03
C ASP A 197 -20.06 -2.99 -14.98
N TRP A 198 -19.74 -3.74 -13.95
CA TRP A 198 -18.71 -3.42 -12.98
C TRP A 198 -17.49 -4.29 -13.20
N THR A 199 -16.32 -3.66 -13.16
CA THR A 199 -15.00 -4.31 -13.25
C THR A 199 -14.16 -3.94 -12.04
N TYR A 200 -13.16 -4.76 -11.72
CA TYR A 200 -12.18 -4.43 -10.68
C TYR A 200 -10.78 -4.48 -11.25
N ARG A 201 -9.96 -3.51 -10.86
CA ARG A 201 -8.55 -3.47 -11.24
C ARG A 201 -7.64 -3.56 -10.03
N ILE A 202 -6.53 -4.25 -10.20
CA ILE A 202 -5.43 -4.28 -9.22
C ILE A 202 -4.20 -3.73 -9.94
N LYS A 203 -3.68 -2.59 -9.45
CA LYS A 203 -2.54 -1.89 -10.08
C LYS A 203 -2.75 -1.64 -11.58
N GLY A 204 -3.96 -1.28 -11.97
CA GLY A 204 -4.35 -1.02 -13.35
C GLY A 204 -4.70 -2.26 -14.17
N GLN A 205 -4.36 -3.45 -13.72
CA GLN A 205 -4.69 -4.70 -14.41
C GLN A 205 -6.11 -5.16 -14.07
N LEU A 206 -6.87 -5.50 -15.09
CA LEU A 206 -8.23 -5.98 -14.96
C LEU A 206 -8.25 -7.39 -14.37
N VAL A 207 -9.02 -7.59 -13.29
CA VAL A 207 -9.29 -8.92 -12.72
C VAL A 207 -10.21 -9.68 -13.67
N ARG A 208 -9.86 -10.92 -14.02
CA ARG A 208 -10.56 -11.74 -15.02
C ARG A 208 -10.62 -13.20 -14.57
N GLY A 209 -11.71 -13.89 -14.87
CA GLY A 209 -11.84 -15.35 -14.74
C GLY A 209 -11.58 -15.88 -13.33
N GLN A 210 -11.76 -15.08 -12.27
CA GLN A 210 -11.39 -15.48 -10.91
C GLN A 210 -12.26 -14.86 -9.83
N TRP A 211 -12.18 -15.47 -8.65
CA TRP A 211 -12.70 -14.91 -7.42
C TRP A 211 -11.75 -13.85 -6.86
N LEU A 212 -12.33 -12.82 -6.22
CA LEU A 212 -11.59 -11.78 -5.51
C LEU A 212 -12.34 -11.38 -4.25
N GLU A 213 -11.63 -11.32 -3.14
CA GLU A 213 -12.15 -10.73 -1.91
C GLU A 213 -11.87 -9.22 -1.90
N VAL A 214 -12.93 -8.42 -1.72
CA VAL A 214 -12.84 -6.96 -1.62
C VAL A 214 -13.66 -6.50 -0.43
N GLY A 215 -13.01 -5.85 0.54
CA GLY A 215 -13.69 -5.34 1.73
C GLY A 215 -14.40 -6.41 2.58
N GLY A 216 -13.86 -7.62 2.65
CA GLY A 216 -14.43 -8.74 3.40
C GLY A 216 -15.60 -9.45 2.69
N ARG A 217 -15.82 -9.18 1.40
CA ARG A 217 -16.82 -9.84 0.58
C ARG A 217 -16.20 -10.44 -0.68
N TRP A 218 -16.67 -11.61 -1.07
CA TRP A 218 -16.22 -12.30 -2.27
C TRP A 218 -17.04 -11.90 -3.49
N TYR A 219 -16.34 -11.67 -4.59
CA TYR A 219 -16.86 -11.36 -5.91
C TYR A 219 -16.24 -12.27 -6.94
N VAL A 220 -16.92 -12.50 -8.05
CA VAL A 220 -16.38 -13.28 -9.16
C VAL A 220 -16.46 -12.48 -10.45
N PHE A 221 -15.43 -12.62 -11.29
CA PHE A 221 -15.32 -11.92 -12.56
C PHE A 221 -15.21 -12.91 -13.71
N ASP A 222 -15.91 -12.64 -14.79
CA ASP A 222 -15.84 -13.43 -16.02
C ASP A 222 -14.50 -13.22 -16.76
N GLU A 223 -14.28 -13.97 -17.84
CA GLU A 223 -13.08 -13.86 -18.69
C GLU A 223 -12.93 -12.47 -19.36
N ALA A 224 -14.02 -11.73 -19.52
CA ALA A 224 -13.98 -10.34 -19.99
C ALA A 224 -13.65 -9.35 -18.86
N GLY A 225 -13.66 -9.80 -17.61
CA GLY A 225 -13.42 -9.00 -16.40
C GLY A 225 -14.66 -8.31 -15.85
N ARG A 226 -15.85 -8.72 -16.26
CA ARG A 226 -17.13 -8.19 -15.76
C ARG A 226 -17.51 -8.93 -14.49
N MET A 227 -17.97 -8.19 -13.49
CA MET A 227 -18.49 -8.72 -12.24
C MET A 227 -19.77 -9.52 -12.50
N ILE A 228 -19.80 -10.77 -12.06
CA ILE A 228 -20.95 -11.69 -12.21
C ILE A 228 -21.99 -11.37 -11.13
N ARG A 229 -23.27 -11.51 -11.50
CA ARG A 229 -24.45 -11.46 -10.61
C ARG A 229 -25.32 -12.68 -10.87
N GLY A 230 -26.11 -13.06 -9.88
CA GLY A 230 -26.97 -14.26 -9.97
C GLY A 230 -26.18 -15.54 -9.79
N TRP A 231 -26.68 -16.61 -10.42
CA TRP A 231 -26.09 -17.93 -10.31
C TRP A 231 -24.74 -18.05 -11.03
N PHE A 232 -23.77 -18.58 -10.33
CA PHE A 232 -22.43 -18.88 -10.86
C PHE A 232 -22.05 -20.32 -10.54
N LYS A 233 -21.71 -21.12 -11.56
CA LYS A 233 -21.24 -22.50 -11.42
C LYS A 233 -19.71 -22.53 -11.39
N SER A 234 -19.15 -22.97 -10.27
CA SER A 234 -17.74 -23.30 -10.11
C SER A 234 -17.53 -24.82 -10.23
N LYS A 235 -16.28 -25.26 -10.18
CA LYS A 235 -15.94 -26.71 -10.06
C LYS A 235 -16.50 -27.36 -8.78
N ASP A 236 -16.68 -26.57 -7.71
CA ASP A 236 -17.11 -27.03 -6.39
C ASP A 236 -18.65 -27.03 -6.23
N GLY A 237 -19.40 -26.43 -7.15
CA GLY A 237 -20.85 -26.33 -7.13
C GLY A 237 -21.37 -24.95 -7.52
N TRP A 238 -22.61 -24.66 -7.15
CA TRP A 238 -23.29 -23.42 -7.45
C TRP A 238 -23.14 -22.39 -6.31
N TYR A 239 -22.95 -21.14 -6.70
CA TYR A 239 -22.92 -19.96 -5.84
C TYR A 239 -23.94 -18.94 -6.34
N TYR A 240 -24.38 -18.04 -5.47
CA TYR A 240 -25.25 -16.92 -5.85
C TYR A 240 -24.61 -15.60 -5.49
N LEU A 241 -24.43 -14.75 -6.48
CA LEU A 241 -23.92 -13.38 -6.34
C LEU A 241 -25.13 -12.44 -6.29
N GLY A 242 -25.19 -11.58 -5.27
CA GLY A 242 -26.26 -10.60 -5.11
C GLY A 242 -26.31 -9.57 -6.25
N GLU A 243 -27.27 -8.67 -6.22
CA GLU A 243 -27.38 -7.59 -7.20
C GLU A 243 -26.14 -6.66 -7.18
N ASP A 244 -25.52 -6.52 -6.02
CA ASP A 244 -24.26 -5.80 -5.84
C ASP A 244 -23.02 -6.62 -6.20
N GLY A 245 -23.18 -7.83 -6.69
CA GLY A 245 -22.14 -8.78 -7.07
C GLY A 245 -21.48 -9.52 -5.92
N GLY A 246 -21.79 -9.20 -4.67
CA GLY A 246 -21.22 -9.89 -3.51
C GLY A 246 -21.80 -11.29 -3.33
N MET A 247 -20.94 -12.29 -3.08
CA MET A 247 -21.36 -13.66 -2.78
C MET A 247 -22.26 -13.70 -1.54
N LEU A 248 -23.39 -14.35 -1.68
CA LEU A 248 -24.31 -14.62 -0.56
C LEU A 248 -23.94 -15.93 0.13
N ALA A 249 -24.03 -15.97 1.46
CA ALA A 249 -23.68 -17.13 2.26
C ALA A 249 -24.53 -17.21 3.54
N GLY A 250 -24.79 -18.42 4.04
CA GLY A 250 -25.52 -18.68 5.29
C GLY A 250 -26.97 -18.22 5.27
N GLN A 251 -27.63 -18.20 4.10
CA GLN A 251 -28.97 -17.65 3.94
C GLN A 251 -29.77 -18.30 2.82
N TRP A 252 -31.08 -18.09 2.88
CA TRP A 252 -32.00 -18.43 1.82
C TRP A 252 -32.04 -17.37 0.75
N VAL A 253 -32.12 -17.81 -0.50
CA VAL A 253 -32.28 -16.95 -1.68
C VAL A 253 -33.50 -17.40 -2.46
N LYS A 254 -34.32 -16.44 -2.91
CA LYS A 254 -35.45 -16.70 -3.79
C LYS A 254 -35.09 -16.25 -5.20
N ASP A 255 -35.09 -17.18 -6.15
CA ASP A 255 -34.88 -16.92 -7.56
C ASP A 255 -35.96 -17.57 -8.40
N ASN A 256 -36.53 -16.86 -9.35
CA ASN A 256 -37.64 -17.34 -10.22
C ASN A 256 -38.78 -18.05 -9.47
N GLY A 257 -39.10 -17.55 -8.25
CA GLY A 257 -40.15 -18.09 -7.42
C GLY A 257 -39.78 -19.30 -6.55
N LEU A 258 -38.60 -19.86 -6.76
CA LEU A 258 -38.06 -21.02 -6.01
C LEU A 258 -37.10 -20.54 -4.92
N TRP A 259 -37.00 -21.33 -3.82
CA TRP A 259 -36.10 -21.06 -2.71
C TRP A 259 -34.92 -22.02 -2.71
N TYR A 260 -33.72 -21.45 -2.49
CA TYR A 260 -32.44 -22.15 -2.40
C TYR A 260 -31.73 -21.75 -1.12
N TYR A 261 -30.97 -22.64 -0.53
CA TYR A 261 -30.12 -22.30 0.62
C TYR A 261 -28.65 -22.27 0.25
N LEU A 262 -27.99 -21.17 0.62
CA LEU A 262 -26.54 -21.02 0.49
C LEU A 262 -25.89 -21.27 1.84
N THR A 263 -24.98 -22.23 1.90
CA THR A 263 -24.21 -22.59 3.11
C THR A 263 -23.34 -21.44 3.58
N LYS A 264 -22.72 -21.55 4.74
CA LYS A 264 -21.75 -20.56 5.23
C LYS A 264 -20.55 -20.37 4.29
N SER A 265 -20.20 -21.38 3.49
CA SER A 265 -19.17 -21.27 2.46
C SER A 265 -19.65 -20.60 1.17
N GLY A 266 -20.94 -20.28 1.06
CA GLY A 266 -21.58 -19.73 -0.14
C GLY A 266 -22.06 -20.78 -1.15
N LEU A 267 -21.72 -22.05 -0.97
CA LEU A 267 -22.19 -23.13 -1.83
C LEU A 267 -23.71 -23.35 -1.67
N MET A 268 -24.40 -23.55 -2.78
CA MET A 268 -25.79 -23.99 -2.76
C MET A 268 -25.86 -25.38 -2.14
N ALA A 269 -26.78 -25.57 -1.18
CA ALA A 269 -27.06 -26.88 -0.60
C ALA A 269 -27.86 -27.73 -1.61
N GLU A 270 -27.46 -28.97 -1.78
CA GLU A 270 -28.13 -29.98 -2.63
C GLU A 270 -28.32 -31.27 -1.82
N GLU A 271 -29.47 -31.96 -1.96
CA GLU A 271 -29.81 -33.19 -1.24
C GLU A 271 -29.52 -33.09 0.28
N ALA A 272 -29.99 -32.02 0.91
CA ALA A 272 -29.62 -31.69 2.28
C ALA A 272 -30.77 -31.15 3.11
N TYR A 273 -30.64 -31.31 4.41
CA TYR A 273 -31.49 -30.62 5.38
C TYR A 273 -30.88 -29.28 5.80
N VAL A 274 -31.71 -28.25 5.95
CA VAL A 274 -31.35 -26.96 6.49
C VAL A 274 -32.11 -26.73 7.79
N LYS A 275 -31.40 -26.59 8.90
CA LYS A 275 -32.02 -26.39 10.21
C LYS A 275 -32.73 -25.05 10.28
N SER A 276 -34.01 -25.01 10.67
CA SER A 276 -34.72 -23.80 10.94
C SER A 276 -34.10 -23.04 12.12
N LYS A 277 -34.05 -21.69 12.04
CA LYS A 277 -33.60 -20.84 13.13
C LYS A 277 -34.72 -20.51 14.14
N SER A 278 -35.97 -20.69 13.76
CA SER A 278 -37.14 -20.27 14.54
C SER A 278 -38.02 -21.42 15.02
N GLU A 279 -37.94 -22.58 14.40
CA GLU A 279 -38.82 -23.74 14.65
C GLU A 279 -37.98 -25.01 14.83
N PRO A 280 -38.46 -26.04 15.55
CA PRO A 280 -37.75 -27.29 15.74
C PRO A 280 -37.91 -28.21 14.52
N ILE A 281 -37.73 -27.72 13.30
CA ILE A 281 -37.85 -28.46 12.05
C ILE A 281 -36.63 -28.24 11.16
N TYR A 282 -36.49 -29.12 10.17
CA TYR A 282 -35.51 -29.06 9.10
C TYR A 282 -36.24 -28.90 7.77
N TYR A 283 -35.76 -27.97 6.96
CA TYR A 283 -36.21 -27.75 5.60
C TYR A 283 -35.42 -28.65 4.66
N TRP A 284 -36.06 -29.30 3.71
CA TRP A 284 -35.42 -30.16 2.73
C TRP A 284 -35.14 -29.41 1.42
N VAL A 285 -33.94 -29.49 0.92
CA VAL A 285 -33.56 -29.06 -0.43
C VAL A 285 -33.20 -30.30 -1.27
N ASN A 286 -33.76 -30.39 -2.47
CA ASN A 286 -33.57 -31.52 -3.37
C ASN A 286 -32.23 -31.49 -4.12
N GLY A 287 -31.96 -32.42 -5.02
CA GLY A 287 -30.73 -32.51 -5.81
C GLY A 287 -30.50 -31.38 -6.81
N SER A 288 -31.51 -30.52 -7.01
CA SER A 288 -31.37 -29.27 -7.77
C SER A 288 -31.26 -28.03 -6.85
N GLY A 289 -31.12 -28.26 -5.54
CA GLY A 289 -31.00 -27.19 -4.53
C GLY A 289 -32.33 -26.54 -4.15
N VAL A 290 -33.47 -26.95 -4.74
CA VAL A 290 -34.76 -26.33 -4.53
C VAL A 290 -35.37 -26.83 -3.22
N TRP A 291 -35.89 -25.90 -2.40
CA TRP A 291 -36.66 -26.23 -1.22
C TRP A 291 -37.98 -26.94 -1.57
N GLU A 292 -38.20 -28.13 -0.98
CA GLU A 292 -39.44 -28.90 -1.10
C GLU A 292 -40.18 -28.96 0.24
N PRO A 293 -41.21 -28.12 0.47
CA PRO A 293 -41.91 -28.06 1.75
C PRO A 293 -42.53 -29.35 2.23
N SER A 294 -42.94 -30.25 1.30
CA SER A 294 -43.52 -31.55 1.61
C SER A 294 -42.59 -32.54 2.32
N TRP A 295 -41.26 -32.27 2.24
CA TRP A 295 -40.22 -33.07 2.87
C TRP A 295 -39.64 -32.47 4.16
N ASN A 296 -40.21 -31.33 4.63
CA ASN A 296 -39.81 -30.75 5.91
C ASN A 296 -40.12 -31.71 7.06
N THR A 297 -39.22 -31.85 8.02
CA THR A 297 -39.34 -32.81 9.11
C THR A 297 -38.71 -32.32 10.41
N ALA A 298 -39.26 -32.76 11.56
CA ALA A 298 -38.62 -32.60 12.86
C ALA A 298 -37.52 -33.67 13.12
N HIS A 299 -37.54 -34.78 12.32
CA HIS A 299 -36.66 -35.92 12.50
C HIS A 299 -35.95 -36.27 11.18
N PRO A 300 -34.88 -35.51 10.84
CA PRO A 300 -34.14 -35.73 9.59
C PRO A 300 -33.41 -37.07 9.62
N ASP A 301 -33.38 -37.77 8.49
CA ASP A 301 -32.57 -38.99 8.33
C ASP A 301 -31.12 -38.58 8.00
N LEU A 302 -30.31 -38.46 9.03
CA LEU A 302 -28.90 -38.09 8.92
C LEU A 302 -27.98 -39.28 8.55
N SER A 303 -28.53 -40.45 8.37
CA SER A 303 -27.79 -41.61 7.81
C SER A 303 -27.65 -41.52 6.29
N LEU A 304 -28.58 -40.80 5.63
CA LEU A 304 -28.63 -40.66 4.18
C LEU A 304 -28.21 -39.24 3.72
N PHE A 305 -28.50 -38.25 4.52
CA PHE A 305 -28.34 -36.83 4.14
C PHE A 305 -27.63 -36.02 5.22
N TYR A 306 -27.02 -34.89 4.84
CA TYR A 306 -26.34 -34.02 5.77
C TYR A 306 -27.19 -32.77 6.11
N VAL A 307 -26.79 -32.06 7.17
CA VAL A 307 -27.32 -30.75 7.51
C VAL A 307 -26.40 -29.68 6.90
N ALA A 308 -26.95 -28.88 6.00
CA ALA A 308 -26.24 -27.77 5.43
C ALA A 308 -26.16 -26.61 6.45
N GLU A 309 -24.98 -26.06 6.71
CA GLU A 309 -24.68 -25.01 7.65
C GLU A 309 -24.20 -23.71 6.97
#